data_749ae9fdba43091b362edce6a70d397c
#
_entry.id   749ae9fdba43091b362edce6a70d397c
#
_cell.length_a   1.000
_cell.length_b   1.000
_cell.length_c   1.000
_cell.angle_alpha   90.00
_cell.angle_beta   90.00
_cell.angle_gamma   90.00
#
_symmetry.space_group_name_H-M   'P 1'
#
loop_
_entity.id
_entity.type
_entity.pdbx_description
1 polymer ?
#
loop_
_entity_poly.entity_id
_entity_poly.type
_entity_poly.pdbx_seq_one_letter_code
_entity_poly.pdbx_strand_id
1 'polypeptide(L)'
;MNRRKFIEYSIKTIALASVPVVNFFPKVNISEDEKKLPWSSNTFKFPLENFKLQSGETLNNAFLLVNVNGELNQSKSNAIIFATCFAGSHKFNQMAYGINRALNPLKYCIITPNLFCSGYSSSPSNTSPLQDGPRFPSVTYYDNINAQDKLISEYFGITNPLMYLGFSMGAQQAFHWGALHGEKTGGIIPLCGTAKTTTQNWITLEGCKLALQSDVNYNNGDYSSPPKKGLKAFSRNYTSTLFDKEGYEEGLHLNLFDGFEDTESYLNFMDSFFGSIDANDLLGMLNTWQMGDIGKHEKFNNNTKKALANINCPALVMPSSTDLSFPARNNIPEVKGMPNAELKVIKTKHGHLAGGMSTTLTSQEDVAFIDKNIREFLKKIT
;
A
#
# COMPACT_ATOMS: atom_id res chain seq x y z
N MET A 1 6.31 28.00 3.49
CA MET A 1 7.27 28.09 2.36
C MET A 1 6.70 29.00 1.28
N ASN A 2 7.44 30.03 0.80
CA ASN A 2 6.90 31.07 -0.05
C ASN A 2 6.81 30.56 -1.52
N ARG A 3 5.78 30.98 -2.28
CA ARG A 3 5.50 30.59 -3.67
C ARG A 3 6.72 30.65 -4.63
N ARG A 4 7.68 31.54 -4.36
CA ARG A 4 8.95 31.64 -5.12
C ARG A 4 9.89 30.44 -4.91
N LYS A 5 9.97 29.85 -3.72
CA LYS A 5 10.75 28.65 -3.47
C LYS A 5 10.14 27.40 -4.13
N PHE A 6 8.82 27.37 -4.29
CA PHE A 6 8.11 26.31 -4.99
C PHE A 6 8.47 26.23 -6.48
N ILE A 7 8.59 27.38 -7.15
CA ILE A 7 8.95 27.45 -8.59
C ILE A 7 10.43 27.09 -8.80
N GLU A 8 11.33 27.46 -7.89
CA GLU A 8 12.75 27.07 -7.97
C GLU A 8 12.98 25.57 -7.73
N TYR A 9 12.22 24.94 -6.85
CA TYR A 9 12.27 23.48 -6.64
C TYR A 9 11.73 22.69 -7.84
N SER A 10 10.69 23.16 -8.48
CA SER A 10 10.12 22.53 -9.68
C SER A 10 11.05 22.60 -10.90
N ILE A 11 11.90 23.61 -11.00
CA ILE A 11 12.82 23.81 -12.14
C ILE A 11 14.16 23.08 -11.94
N LYS A 12 14.62 22.86 -10.70
CA LYS A 12 15.89 22.15 -10.42
C LYS A 12 15.79 20.62 -10.45
N THR A 13 14.61 20.04 -10.47
CA THR A 13 14.40 18.58 -10.45
C THR A 13 14.38 17.94 -11.85
N ILE A 14 14.58 18.71 -12.94
CA ILE A 14 14.57 18.18 -14.33
C ILE A 14 15.94 17.62 -14.77
N ALA A 15 16.98 17.69 -13.94
CA ALA A 15 18.33 17.26 -14.33
C ALA A 15 18.96 16.33 -13.28
N LEU A 16 18.34 15.17 -13.00
CA LEU A 16 19.04 14.07 -12.33
C LEU A 16 18.57 12.74 -12.88
N ALA A 17 19.48 12.18 -13.70
CA ALA A 17 19.66 10.79 -14.09
C ALA A 17 18.37 9.94 -14.21
N SER A 18 18.04 9.60 -15.44
CA SER A 18 17.21 8.48 -15.83
C SER A 18 17.75 7.18 -15.20
N VAL A 19 17.29 6.85 -14.00
CA VAL A 19 17.31 5.47 -13.55
C VAL A 19 16.34 4.75 -14.49
N PRO A 20 16.74 3.66 -15.16
CA PRO A 20 15.83 2.91 -16.01
C PRO A 20 14.74 2.34 -15.09
N VAL A 21 13.56 2.95 -15.12
CA VAL A 21 12.37 2.35 -14.54
C VAL A 21 12.06 1.13 -15.38
N VAL A 22 12.51 -0.03 -14.92
CA VAL A 22 12.14 -1.30 -15.53
C VAL A 22 10.63 -1.44 -15.36
N ASN A 23 9.88 -1.26 -16.43
CA ASN A 23 8.44 -1.47 -16.47
C ASN A 23 8.18 -2.98 -16.41
N PHE A 24 8.05 -3.54 -15.21
CA PHE A 24 7.78 -4.95 -14.95
C PHE A 24 6.30 -5.30 -14.77
N PHE A 25 5.38 -4.45 -15.16
CA PHE A 25 4.08 -4.98 -15.56
C PHE A 25 4.24 -5.54 -16.98
N PRO A 26 3.69 -6.76 -17.27
CA PRO A 26 3.67 -7.24 -18.64
C PRO A 26 3.23 -6.05 -19.47
N LYS A 27 3.91 -5.83 -20.60
CA LYS A 27 3.45 -4.88 -21.59
C LYS A 27 2.06 -5.37 -22.00
N VAL A 28 1.04 -4.93 -21.29
CA VAL A 28 -0.22 -4.73 -21.95
C VAL A 28 0.21 -3.91 -23.15
N ASN A 29 0.03 -4.44 -24.36
CA ASN A 29 0.25 -3.71 -25.60
C ASN A 29 -0.68 -2.50 -25.59
N ILE A 30 -0.33 -1.53 -24.77
CA ILE A 30 -0.76 -0.15 -24.92
C ILE A 30 0.04 0.25 -26.14
N SER A 31 -0.59 0.20 -27.30
CA SER A 31 -0.10 0.85 -28.51
C SER A 31 0.48 2.21 -28.09
N GLU A 32 1.62 2.62 -28.66
CA GLU A 32 2.38 3.84 -28.33
C GLU A 32 1.60 5.17 -28.51
N ASP A 33 0.32 5.12 -28.73
CA ASP A 33 -0.58 6.19 -28.35
C ASP A 33 -0.61 6.23 -26.82
N GLU A 34 0.21 7.10 -26.19
CA GLU A 34 -0.05 7.60 -24.86
C GLU A 34 -1.50 8.10 -24.83
N LYS A 35 -2.45 7.23 -24.48
CA LYS A 35 -3.83 7.64 -24.27
C LYS A 35 -3.79 8.63 -23.13
N LYS A 36 -3.79 9.92 -23.50
CA LYS A 36 -3.81 11.04 -22.57
C LYS A 36 -4.93 10.76 -21.57
N LEU A 37 -4.56 10.54 -20.32
CA LEU A 37 -5.56 10.31 -19.27
C LEU A 37 -6.57 11.47 -19.31
N PRO A 38 -7.86 11.20 -19.16
CA PRO A 38 -8.89 12.24 -19.18
C PRO A 38 -8.86 13.15 -17.93
N TRP A 39 -7.90 12.94 -17.04
CA TRP A 39 -7.65 13.72 -15.82
C TRP A 39 -6.17 14.03 -15.67
N SER A 40 -5.86 15.02 -14.82
CA SER A 40 -4.49 15.37 -14.47
C SER A 40 -3.84 14.24 -13.65
N SER A 41 -2.58 13.93 -13.95
CA SER A 41 -1.75 13.01 -13.16
C SER A 41 -0.37 13.60 -12.96
N ASN A 42 0.11 13.65 -11.72
CA ASN A 42 1.43 14.19 -11.38
C ASN A 42 2.12 13.31 -10.35
N THR A 43 3.43 13.08 -10.54
CA THR A 43 4.26 12.33 -9.61
C THR A 43 5.44 13.18 -9.18
N PHE A 44 5.66 13.32 -7.87
CA PHE A 44 6.74 14.14 -7.33
C PHE A 44 7.30 13.57 -6.02
N LYS A 45 8.50 14.00 -5.65
CA LYS A 45 9.09 13.71 -4.33
C LYS A 45 8.71 14.81 -3.35
N PHE A 46 8.09 14.41 -2.23
CA PHE A 46 7.84 15.28 -1.09
C PHE A 46 8.99 15.11 -0.08
N PRO A 47 9.83 16.13 0.15
CA PRO A 47 10.94 16.06 1.08
C PRO A 47 10.42 16.11 2.52
N LEU A 48 10.97 15.23 3.36
CA LEU A 48 10.72 15.16 4.81
C LEU A 48 11.96 15.58 5.60
N GLU A 49 13.08 15.85 4.89
CA GLU A 49 14.38 16.20 5.49
C GLU A 49 14.85 15.15 6.51
N ASN A 50 15.20 15.57 7.73
CA ASN A 50 15.59 14.68 8.82
C ASN A 50 14.34 14.22 9.57
N PHE A 51 13.74 13.13 9.10
CA PHE A 51 12.47 12.63 9.61
C PHE A 51 12.68 11.75 10.84
N LYS A 52 12.07 12.14 11.96
CA LYS A 52 12.14 11.40 13.22
C LYS A 52 11.19 10.22 13.21
N LEU A 53 11.73 9.01 13.42
CA LEU A 53 10.97 7.77 13.49
C LEU A 53 10.45 7.51 14.90
N GLN A 54 9.44 6.64 15.00
CA GLN A 54 8.85 6.19 16.28
C GLN A 54 9.89 5.53 17.19
N SER A 55 10.92 4.90 16.62
CA SER A 55 12.06 4.33 17.35
C SER A 55 12.93 5.39 18.06
N GLY A 56 12.81 6.65 17.67
CA GLY A 56 13.70 7.75 18.08
C GLY A 56 14.89 7.96 17.15
N GLU A 57 15.13 7.07 16.19
CA GLU A 57 16.13 7.25 15.14
C GLU A 57 15.70 8.34 14.16
N THR A 58 16.64 8.83 13.35
CA THR A 58 16.36 9.84 12.32
C THR A 58 16.66 9.27 10.94
N LEU A 59 15.66 9.29 10.07
CA LEU A 59 15.85 8.99 8.65
C LEU A 59 16.29 10.27 7.93
N ASN A 60 17.55 10.32 7.52
CA ASN A 60 18.16 11.51 6.93
C ASN A 60 17.74 11.69 5.46
N ASN A 61 17.49 12.94 5.07
CA ASN A 61 17.05 13.29 3.72
C ASN A 61 15.85 12.45 3.24
N ALA A 62 14.95 12.12 4.17
CA ALA A 62 13.77 11.31 3.90
C ALA A 62 12.84 11.98 2.88
N PHE A 63 12.16 11.18 2.09
CA PHE A 63 11.15 11.66 1.15
C PHE A 63 10.04 10.63 0.94
N LEU A 64 8.85 11.12 0.57
CA LEU A 64 7.80 10.29 -0.02
C LEU A 64 7.76 10.54 -1.54
N LEU A 65 7.70 9.48 -2.34
CA LEU A 65 7.24 9.58 -3.73
C LEU A 65 5.72 9.55 -3.72
N VAL A 66 5.12 10.60 -4.26
CA VAL A 66 3.67 10.82 -4.23
C VAL A 66 3.14 10.91 -5.65
N ASN A 67 2.06 10.20 -5.93
CA ASN A 67 1.31 10.38 -7.16
C ASN A 67 -0.06 10.96 -6.85
N VAL A 68 -0.49 11.93 -7.66
CA VAL A 68 -1.78 12.62 -7.54
C VAL A 68 -2.53 12.48 -8.83
N ASN A 69 -3.77 12.01 -8.77
CA ASN A 69 -4.68 11.93 -9.90
C ASN A 69 -5.94 12.75 -9.63
N GLY A 70 -6.32 13.59 -10.59
CA GLY A 70 -7.39 14.56 -10.43
C GLY A 70 -6.94 15.84 -9.73
N GLU A 71 -7.87 16.74 -9.47
CA GLU A 71 -7.62 18.08 -8.94
C GLU A 71 -8.35 18.33 -7.63
N LEU A 72 -7.68 19.04 -6.71
CA LEU A 72 -8.33 19.53 -5.50
C LEU A 72 -9.34 20.63 -5.87
N ASN A 73 -10.54 20.51 -5.34
CA ASN A 73 -11.50 21.62 -5.39
C ASN A 73 -11.05 22.75 -4.44
N GLN A 74 -11.68 23.92 -4.58
CA GLN A 74 -11.31 25.10 -3.81
C GLN A 74 -11.38 24.89 -2.28
N SER A 75 -12.36 24.12 -1.80
CA SER A 75 -12.52 23.79 -0.38
C SER A 75 -11.66 22.63 0.09
N LYS A 76 -10.94 21.95 -0.83
CA LYS A 76 -10.13 20.74 -0.58
C LYS A 76 -10.92 19.56 0.02
N SER A 77 -12.23 19.57 -0.15
CA SER A 77 -13.16 18.59 0.43
C SER A 77 -13.27 17.29 -0.38
N ASN A 78 -12.62 17.20 -1.57
CA ASN A 78 -12.66 16.04 -2.46
C ASN A 78 -11.38 15.19 -2.43
N ALA A 79 -10.53 15.36 -1.40
CA ALA A 79 -9.27 14.64 -1.29
C ALA A 79 -9.47 13.23 -0.76
N ILE A 80 -9.00 12.23 -1.50
CA ILE A 80 -8.94 10.82 -1.09
C ILE A 80 -7.47 10.43 -0.98
N ILE A 81 -7.07 9.87 0.17
CA ILE A 81 -5.75 9.27 0.35
C ILE A 81 -5.89 7.79 0.02
N PHE A 82 -5.10 7.28 -0.91
CA PHE A 82 -5.09 5.87 -1.26
C PHE A 82 -3.71 5.27 -1.03
N ALA A 83 -3.52 4.65 0.14
CA ALA A 83 -2.25 4.06 0.57
C ALA A 83 -1.85 2.85 -0.28
N THR A 84 -0.55 2.70 -0.56
CA THR A 84 -0.01 1.56 -1.31
C THR A 84 0.09 0.30 -0.45
N CYS A 85 0.08 -0.88 -1.10
CA CYS A 85 0.21 -2.20 -0.45
C CYS A 85 1.66 -2.72 -0.49
N PHE A 86 1.88 -3.90 0.09
CA PHE A 86 3.15 -4.64 0.02
C PHE A 86 3.56 -4.88 -1.44
N ALA A 87 4.82 -4.62 -1.76
CA ALA A 87 5.40 -4.73 -3.10
C ALA A 87 4.65 -3.94 -4.19
N GLY A 88 3.60 -3.18 -3.83
CA GLY A 88 2.84 -2.32 -4.72
C GLY A 88 3.38 -0.89 -4.77
N SER A 89 2.93 -0.15 -5.78
CA SER A 89 3.22 1.27 -5.94
C SER A 89 1.95 2.03 -6.31
N HIS A 90 2.04 3.35 -6.45
CA HIS A 90 0.96 4.17 -6.99
C HIS A 90 0.41 3.66 -8.33
N LYS A 91 1.25 3.01 -9.16
CA LYS A 91 0.80 2.41 -10.44
C LYS A 91 -0.16 1.25 -10.22
N PHE A 92 0.05 0.45 -9.17
CA PHE A 92 -0.89 -0.59 -8.78
C PHE A 92 -2.25 0.01 -8.39
N ASN A 93 -2.24 1.06 -7.57
CA ASN A 93 -3.46 1.74 -7.13
C ASN A 93 -4.24 2.36 -8.31
N GLN A 94 -3.55 2.82 -9.36
CA GLN A 94 -4.18 3.38 -10.57
C GLN A 94 -5.08 2.40 -11.30
N MET A 95 -4.89 1.08 -11.15
CA MET A 95 -5.79 0.07 -11.73
C MET A 95 -7.22 0.14 -11.16
N ALA A 96 -7.42 0.79 -10.01
CA ALA A 96 -8.71 0.99 -9.39
C ALA A 96 -9.44 2.26 -9.88
N TYR A 97 -8.79 3.10 -10.70
CA TYR A 97 -9.35 4.41 -11.12
C TYR A 97 -10.14 4.29 -12.41
N GLY A 98 -11.10 5.18 -12.59
CA GLY A 98 -11.84 5.29 -13.85
C GLY A 98 -13.06 6.20 -13.77
N ILE A 99 -13.52 6.69 -14.94
CA ILE A 99 -14.68 7.57 -15.02
C ILE A 99 -15.94 6.88 -14.46
N ASN A 100 -16.08 5.59 -14.71
CA ASN A 100 -17.19 4.76 -14.24
C ASN A 100 -16.88 3.99 -12.96
N ARG A 101 -15.74 4.26 -12.29
CA ARG A 101 -15.34 3.64 -11.02
C ARG A 101 -15.78 4.50 -9.83
N ALA A 102 -15.79 3.90 -8.65
CA ALA A 102 -16.01 4.66 -7.41
C ALA A 102 -14.90 5.70 -7.21
N LEU A 103 -13.66 5.32 -7.53
CA LEU A 103 -12.50 6.20 -7.51
C LEU A 103 -12.34 6.87 -8.89
N ASN A 104 -13.10 7.95 -9.10
CA ASN A 104 -13.12 8.73 -10.33
C ASN A 104 -12.29 10.01 -10.17
N PRO A 105 -11.11 10.13 -10.84
CA PRO A 105 -10.24 11.30 -10.71
C PRO A 105 -10.80 12.60 -11.34
N LEU A 106 -11.91 12.53 -12.09
CA LEU A 106 -12.65 13.73 -12.51
C LEU A 106 -13.51 14.34 -11.38
N LYS A 107 -13.75 13.59 -10.31
CA LYS A 107 -14.53 14.01 -9.14
C LYS A 107 -13.68 14.22 -7.90
N TYR A 108 -12.68 13.38 -7.73
CA TYR A 108 -11.84 13.30 -6.54
C TYR A 108 -10.38 13.57 -6.88
N CYS A 109 -9.70 14.24 -5.96
CA CYS A 109 -8.25 14.30 -5.97
C CYS A 109 -7.72 13.11 -5.20
N ILE A 110 -7.15 12.12 -5.91
CA ILE A 110 -6.64 10.89 -5.31
C ILE A 110 -5.15 11.04 -5.11
N ILE A 111 -4.73 11.07 -3.85
CA ILE A 111 -3.34 11.24 -3.42
C ILE A 111 -2.81 9.88 -2.98
N THR A 112 -1.80 9.39 -3.66
CA THR A 112 -1.19 8.08 -3.40
C THR A 112 0.26 8.25 -2.96
N PRO A 113 0.53 8.34 -1.65
CA PRO A 113 1.89 8.27 -1.12
C PRO A 113 2.39 6.83 -1.16
N ASN A 114 3.59 6.60 -1.71
CA ASN A 114 4.22 5.29 -1.65
C ASN A 114 4.80 5.05 -0.25
N LEU A 115 4.73 3.81 0.24
CA LEU A 115 5.32 3.39 1.51
C LEU A 115 6.82 3.64 1.56
N PHE A 116 7.36 3.90 2.74
CA PHE A 116 8.78 3.68 3.01
C PHE A 116 9.14 2.20 2.75
N CYS A 117 10.38 1.94 2.42
CA CYS A 117 10.89 0.62 2.03
C CYS A 117 10.29 0.05 0.73
N SER A 118 9.51 0.81 -0.03
CA SER A 118 8.91 0.31 -1.29
C SER A 118 9.82 0.40 -2.51
N GLY A 119 11.04 0.93 -2.36
CA GLY A 119 11.92 1.30 -3.49
C GLY A 119 11.54 2.64 -4.14
N TYR A 120 10.36 3.17 -3.86
CA TYR A 120 9.83 4.43 -4.43
C TYR A 120 10.01 5.63 -3.50
N SER A 121 9.55 5.53 -2.25
CA SER A 121 9.90 6.48 -1.17
C SER A 121 11.23 6.09 -0.57
N SER A 122 11.72 6.80 0.46
CA SER A 122 12.96 6.43 1.14
C SER A 122 12.97 4.95 1.52
N SER A 123 14.00 4.24 1.09
CA SER A 123 14.10 2.78 1.14
C SER A 123 15.56 2.37 1.30
N PRO A 124 15.84 1.15 1.80
CA PRO A 124 17.19 0.59 1.82
C PRO A 124 17.97 0.77 0.52
N SER A 125 17.32 0.59 -0.64
CA SER A 125 17.95 0.63 -1.97
C SER A 125 18.24 2.04 -2.50
N ASN A 126 17.71 3.11 -1.88
CA ASN A 126 17.78 4.46 -2.44
C ASN A 126 18.17 5.56 -1.45
N THR A 127 18.65 5.19 -0.27
CA THR A 127 19.20 6.12 0.73
C THR A 127 20.73 6.21 0.68
N SER A 128 21.32 7.10 1.48
CA SER A 128 22.77 7.27 1.52
C SER A 128 23.50 6.07 2.13
N PRO A 129 24.79 5.84 1.82
CA PRO A 129 25.58 4.72 2.35
C PRO A 129 25.63 4.58 3.88
N LEU A 130 25.22 5.60 4.63
CA LEU A 130 25.14 5.53 6.10
C LEU A 130 23.83 4.90 6.59
N GLN A 131 22.80 4.83 5.74
CA GLN A 131 21.48 4.29 6.04
C GLN A 131 20.95 3.40 4.90
N ASP A 132 21.79 2.90 4.01
CA ASP A 132 21.41 2.01 2.91
C ASP A 132 21.40 0.54 3.32
N GLY A 133 20.84 -0.32 2.49
CA GLY A 133 20.83 -1.76 2.69
C GLY A 133 20.40 -2.17 4.10
N PRO A 134 21.19 -3.01 4.81
CA PRO A 134 20.83 -3.47 6.15
C PRO A 134 20.93 -2.38 7.23
N ARG A 135 21.50 -1.21 6.92
CA ARG A 135 21.64 -0.07 7.84
C ARG A 135 20.42 0.83 7.85
N PHE A 136 19.45 0.56 6.97
CA PHE A 136 18.21 1.33 6.93
C PHE A 136 17.44 1.14 8.25
N PRO A 137 16.99 2.24 8.91
CA PRO A 137 16.32 2.12 10.18
C PRO A 137 14.98 1.42 10.05
N SER A 138 14.55 0.74 11.11
CA SER A 138 13.25 0.07 11.13
C SER A 138 12.12 1.10 11.11
N VAL A 139 11.21 0.96 10.14
CA VAL A 139 10.09 1.87 9.92
C VAL A 139 8.77 1.18 10.28
N THR A 140 7.92 1.88 11.03
CA THR A 140 6.59 1.40 11.44
C THR A 140 5.49 1.95 10.54
N TYR A 141 4.25 1.45 10.71
CA TYR A 141 3.09 2.10 10.08
C TYR A 141 2.90 3.53 10.59
N TYR A 142 3.12 3.81 11.86
CA TYR A 142 2.98 5.17 12.39
C TYR A 142 4.00 6.14 11.81
N ASP A 143 5.20 5.67 11.45
CA ASP A 143 6.16 6.50 10.70
C ASP A 143 5.62 6.87 9.32
N ASN A 144 5.02 5.90 8.62
CA ASN A 144 4.36 6.17 7.33
C ASN A 144 3.17 7.13 7.50
N ILE A 145 2.33 6.95 8.52
CA ILE A 145 1.18 7.81 8.80
C ILE A 145 1.63 9.25 9.14
N ASN A 146 2.66 9.41 9.98
CA ASN A 146 3.19 10.72 10.32
C ASN A 146 3.80 11.46 9.11
N ALA A 147 4.50 10.72 8.23
CA ALA A 147 5.01 11.28 6.98
C ALA A 147 3.88 11.71 6.02
N GLN A 148 2.82 10.91 5.95
CA GLN A 148 1.63 11.21 5.15
C GLN A 148 0.82 12.37 5.72
N ASP A 149 0.68 12.47 7.05
CA ASP A 149 0.01 13.61 7.69
C ASP A 149 0.72 14.92 7.36
N LYS A 150 2.07 14.95 7.42
CA LYS A 150 2.85 16.11 6.95
C LYS A 150 2.59 16.46 5.49
N LEU A 151 2.55 15.46 4.60
CA LEU A 151 2.21 15.67 3.20
C LEU A 151 0.82 16.30 3.05
N ILE A 152 -0.18 15.75 3.72
CA ILE A 152 -1.58 16.17 3.60
C ILE A 152 -1.81 17.55 4.22
N SER A 153 -1.31 17.78 5.43
CA SER A 153 -1.54 19.02 6.17
C SER A 153 -0.62 20.16 5.72
N GLU A 154 0.70 19.92 5.61
CA GLU A 154 1.67 20.98 5.36
C GLU A 154 1.82 21.31 3.85
N TYR A 155 1.83 20.29 2.98
CA TYR A 155 2.02 20.51 1.54
C TYR A 155 0.72 20.84 0.83
N PHE A 156 -0.32 20.00 1.01
CA PHE A 156 -1.62 20.23 0.39
C PHE A 156 -2.49 21.21 1.18
N GLY A 157 -2.22 21.44 2.46
CA GLY A 157 -3.06 22.25 3.36
C GLY A 157 -4.46 21.66 3.50
N ILE A 158 -4.58 20.33 3.47
CA ILE A 158 -5.84 19.61 3.68
C ILE A 158 -5.95 19.31 5.17
N THR A 159 -7.00 19.84 5.82
CA THR A 159 -7.26 19.61 7.25
C THR A 159 -8.10 18.37 7.50
N ASN A 160 -9.04 18.08 6.57
CA ASN A 160 -9.97 16.96 6.69
C ASN A 160 -10.06 16.24 5.33
N PRO A 161 -9.22 15.23 5.08
CA PRO A 161 -9.38 14.43 3.88
C PRO A 161 -10.75 13.73 3.89
N LEU A 162 -11.40 13.69 2.72
CA LEU A 162 -12.71 13.05 2.57
C LEU A 162 -12.67 11.59 3.00
N MET A 163 -11.63 10.87 2.59
CA MET A 163 -11.52 9.44 2.84
C MET A 163 -10.04 8.99 2.85
N TYR A 164 -9.73 8.04 3.72
CA TYR A 164 -8.48 7.28 3.65
C TYR A 164 -8.80 5.81 3.30
N LEU A 165 -8.24 5.32 2.25
CA LEU A 165 -8.50 4.01 1.66
C LEU A 165 -7.19 3.24 1.49
N GLY A 166 -7.22 1.92 1.63
CA GLY A 166 -6.08 1.08 1.30
C GLY A 166 -6.41 -0.40 1.23
N PHE A 167 -5.64 -1.11 0.44
CA PHE A 167 -5.67 -2.56 0.27
C PHE A 167 -4.49 -3.21 1.00
N SER A 168 -4.69 -4.35 1.67
CA SER A 168 -3.60 -5.13 2.27
C SER A 168 -2.82 -4.32 3.32
N MET A 169 -1.50 -4.14 3.18
CA MET A 169 -0.73 -3.20 4.01
C MET A 169 -1.29 -1.77 3.95
N GLY A 170 -1.93 -1.37 2.84
CA GLY A 170 -2.66 -0.11 2.74
C GLY A 170 -3.89 -0.07 3.66
N ALA A 171 -4.57 -1.20 3.84
CA ALA A 171 -5.67 -1.32 4.81
C ALA A 171 -5.19 -1.19 6.25
N GLN A 172 -4.03 -1.78 6.57
CA GLN A 172 -3.40 -1.57 7.89
C GLN A 172 -3.04 -0.09 8.11
N GLN A 173 -2.57 0.60 7.07
CA GLN A 173 -2.36 2.06 7.15
C GLN A 173 -3.68 2.80 7.39
N ALA A 174 -4.79 2.40 6.74
CA ALA A 174 -6.10 3.02 6.97
C ALA A 174 -6.57 2.87 8.43
N PHE A 175 -6.34 1.72 9.06
CA PHE A 175 -6.61 1.53 10.49
C PHE A 175 -5.71 2.42 11.36
N HIS A 176 -4.40 2.52 11.06
CA HIS A 176 -3.47 3.38 11.81
C HIS A 176 -3.83 4.87 11.64
N TRP A 177 -4.19 5.28 10.42
CA TRP A 177 -4.69 6.64 10.16
C TRP A 177 -5.95 6.94 10.96
N GLY A 178 -6.95 6.06 10.90
CA GLY A 178 -8.19 6.20 11.65
C GLY A 178 -7.97 6.30 13.17
N ALA A 179 -7.01 5.53 13.69
CA ALA A 179 -6.68 5.55 15.11
C ALA A 179 -6.06 6.89 15.57
N LEU A 180 -5.23 7.54 14.73
CA LEU A 180 -4.61 8.84 15.08
C LEU A 180 -5.44 10.03 14.62
N HIS A 181 -6.05 9.98 13.45
CA HIS A 181 -6.62 11.12 12.74
C HIS A 181 -8.11 10.94 12.40
N GLY A 182 -8.79 9.96 13.03
CA GLY A 182 -10.21 9.70 12.77
C GLY A 182 -11.09 10.93 12.95
N GLU A 183 -10.81 11.77 13.94
CA GLU A 183 -11.55 13.03 14.19
C GLU A 183 -11.42 14.08 13.07
N LYS A 184 -10.39 13.96 12.22
CA LYS A 184 -10.11 14.86 11.08
C LYS A 184 -10.37 14.20 9.73
N THR A 185 -11.06 13.06 9.68
CA THR A 185 -11.23 12.27 8.45
C THR A 185 -12.69 11.99 8.22
N GLY A 186 -13.18 12.21 7.01
CA GLY A 186 -14.56 11.89 6.65
C GLY A 186 -14.87 10.40 6.78
N GLY A 187 -13.91 9.53 6.51
CA GLY A 187 -14.03 8.09 6.77
C GLY A 187 -12.81 7.27 6.34
N ILE A 188 -12.78 6.00 6.75
CA ILE A 188 -11.73 5.05 6.34
C ILE A 188 -12.32 3.83 5.67
N ILE A 189 -11.61 3.27 4.68
CA ILE A 189 -11.97 2.01 4.02
C ILE A 189 -10.77 1.05 4.01
N PRO A 190 -10.61 0.19 5.02
CA PRO A 190 -9.65 -0.90 4.99
C PRO A 190 -10.18 -2.07 4.12
N LEU A 191 -9.45 -2.40 3.04
CA LEU A 191 -9.73 -3.53 2.14
C LEU A 191 -8.75 -4.68 2.39
N CYS A 192 -9.23 -5.86 2.74
CA CYS A 192 -8.42 -7.07 2.95
C CYS A 192 -7.20 -6.83 3.85
N GLY A 193 -7.43 -6.29 5.05
CA GLY A 193 -6.42 -6.03 6.06
C GLY A 193 -6.99 -6.02 7.46
N THR A 194 -6.14 -5.97 8.48
CA THR A 194 -6.50 -5.97 9.90
C THR A 194 -5.82 -4.84 10.66
N ALA A 195 -6.41 -4.41 11.77
CA ALA A 195 -5.83 -3.40 12.65
C ALA A 195 -4.53 -3.87 13.34
N LYS A 196 -4.36 -5.19 13.43
CA LYS A 196 -3.19 -5.83 14.01
C LYS A 196 -2.81 -7.06 13.21
N THR A 197 -1.52 -7.22 12.90
CA THR A 197 -0.98 -8.43 12.30
C THR A 197 -1.15 -9.62 13.24
N THR A 198 -1.82 -10.67 12.75
CA THR A 198 -2.08 -11.88 13.55
C THR A 198 -0.80 -12.70 13.72
N THR A 199 -0.75 -13.54 14.77
CA THR A 199 0.39 -14.45 14.99
C THR A 199 0.60 -15.39 13.81
N GLN A 200 -0.48 -15.92 13.21
CA GLN A 200 -0.38 -16.82 12.07
C GLN A 200 0.22 -16.08 10.85
N ASN A 201 -0.25 -14.88 10.56
CA ASN A 201 0.31 -14.06 9.48
C ASN A 201 1.79 -13.71 9.77
N TRP A 202 2.11 -13.32 11.00
CA TRP A 202 3.50 -13.04 11.41
C TRP A 202 4.43 -14.23 11.15
N ILE A 203 4.01 -15.47 11.50
CA ILE A 203 4.77 -16.70 11.26
C ILE A 203 4.98 -16.95 9.76
N THR A 204 3.94 -16.74 8.93
CA THR A 204 4.03 -16.89 7.48
C THR A 204 5.06 -15.92 6.89
N LEU A 205 5.00 -14.64 7.30
CA LEU A 205 5.95 -13.62 6.85
C LEU A 205 7.38 -13.94 7.31
N GLU A 206 7.56 -14.47 8.53
CA GLU A 206 8.88 -14.89 9.03
C GLU A 206 9.45 -16.01 8.18
N GLY A 207 8.64 -17.00 7.78
CA GLY A 207 9.05 -18.06 6.86
C GLY A 207 9.52 -17.51 5.51
N CYS A 208 8.79 -16.53 4.95
CA CYS A 208 9.17 -15.85 3.72
C CYS A 208 10.50 -15.08 3.85
N LYS A 209 10.69 -14.36 4.97
CA LYS A 209 11.94 -13.64 5.26
C LYS A 209 13.13 -14.59 5.34
N LEU A 210 13.00 -15.67 6.12
CA LEU A 210 14.06 -16.66 6.26
C LEU A 210 14.39 -17.34 4.94
N ALA A 211 13.40 -17.64 4.09
CA ALA A 211 13.62 -18.20 2.76
C ALA A 211 14.49 -17.26 1.90
N LEU A 212 14.24 -15.95 1.93
CA LEU A 212 15.06 -14.96 1.22
C LEU A 212 16.46 -14.87 1.82
N GLN A 213 16.58 -14.77 3.14
CA GLN A 213 17.83 -14.57 3.86
C GLN A 213 18.75 -15.80 3.84
N SER A 214 18.22 -16.99 3.50
CA SER A 214 19.01 -18.23 3.38
C SER A 214 19.88 -18.28 2.13
N ASP A 215 19.73 -17.36 1.18
CA ASP A 215 20.63 -17.26 0.01
C ASP A 215 22.02 -16.81 0.46
N VAL A 216 23.04 -17.58 0.09
CA VAL A 216 24.44 -17.26 0.40
C VAL A 216 24.86 -15.87 -0.11
N ASN A 217 24.27 -15.41 -1.22
CA ASN A 217 24.55 -14.09 -1.78
C ASN A 217 23.87 -12.96 -1.01
N TYR A 218 22.92 -13.24 -0.11
CA TYR A 218 22.27 -12.21 0.71
C TYR A 218 23.25 -11.51 1.66
N ASN A 219 24.26 -12.24 2.15
CA ASN A 219 25.37 -11.69 2.94
C ASN A 219 24.92 -10.68 4.03
N ASN A 220 23.95 -11.06 4.86
CA ASN A 220 23.37 -10.21 5.89
C ASN A 220 22.84 -8.85 5.39
N GLY A 221 22.47 -8.77 4.11
CA GLY A 221 21.95 -7.56 3.47
C GLY A 221 22.99 -6.70 2.74
N ASP A 222 24.29 -6.99 2.92
CA ASP A 222 25.39 -6.29 2.20
C ASP A 222 25.81 -7.09 0.94
N TYR A 223 24.87 -7.29 0.02
CA TYR A 223 25.13 -8.00 -1.23
C TYR A 223 25.58 -7.05 -2.35
N SER A 224 26.54 -7.51 -3.16
CA SER A 224 26.99 -6.82 -4.37
C SER A 224 26.16 -7.19 -5.62
N SER A 225 25.42 -8.29 -5.55
CA SER A 225 24.47 -8.73 -6.59
C SER A 225 23.23 -9.32 -5.91
N PRO A 226 22.03 -9.15 -6.50
CA PRO A 226 20.78 -9.60 -5.89
C PRO A 226 20.82 -11.08 -5.51
N PRO A 227 20.30 -11.46 -4.33
CA PRO A 227 20.19 -12.85 -3.86
C PRO A 227 19.05 -13.58 -4.61
N LYS A 228 19.29 -13.92 -5.88
CA LYS A 228 18.28 -14.43 -6.82
C LYS A 228 17.57 -15.71 -6.37
N LYS A 229 18.31 -16.64 -5.73
CA LYS A 229 17.73 -17.89 -5.20
C LYS A 229 16.81 -17.61 -4.02
N GLY A 230 17.24 -16.71 -3.12
CA GLY A 230 16.45 -16.27 -1.98
C GLY A 230 15.21 -15.52 -2.40
N LEU A 231 15.30 -14.59 -3.37
CA LEU A 231 14.16 -13.89 -3.94
C LEU A 231 13.16 -14.84 -4.59
N LYS A 232 13.64 -15.86 -5.32
CA LYS A 232 12.78 -16.91 -5.90
C LYS A 232 12.11 -17.75 -4.82
N ALA A 233 12.83 -18.16 -3.78
CA ALA A 233 12.27 -18.91 -2.66
C ALA A 233 11.22 -18.09 -1.90
N PHE A 234 11.48 -16.81 -1.66
CA PHE A 234 10.53 -15.85 -1.12
C PHE A 234 9.27 -15.77 -1.99
N SER A 235 9.44 -15.53 -3.29
CA SER A 235 8.35 -15.41 -4.27
C SER A 235 7.39 -16.59 -4.19
N ARG A 236 7.90 -17.81 -4.24
CA ARG A 236 7.10 -19.03 -4.26
C ARG A 236 6.39 -19.29 -2.93
N ASN A 237 7.04 -18.99 -1.79
CA ASN A 237 6.39 -19.07 -0.49
C ASN A 237 5.27 -18.03 -0.34
N TYR A 238 5.54 -16.77 -0.70
CA TYR A 238 4.56 -15.70 -0.57
C TYR A 238 3.38 -15.90 -1.53
N THR A 239 3.64 -16.29 -2.77
CA THR A 239 2.61 -16.54 -3.79
C THR A 239 1.58 -17.56 -3.31
N SER A 240 2.00 -18.59 -2.56
CA SER A 240 1.08 -19.61 -2.02
C SER A 240 -0.01 -19.06 -1.07
N THR A 241 0.13 -17.82 -0.61
CA THR A 241 -0.82 -17.16 0.30
C THR A 241 -1.86 -16.29 -0.39
N LEU A 242 -1.75 -16.06 -1.70
CA LEU A 242 -2.59 -15.12 -2.43
C LEU A 242 -4.01 -15.65 -2.67
N PHE A 243 -4.16 -16.96 -2.87
CA PHE A 243 -5.43 -17.67 -2.98
C PHE A 243 -5.55 -18.70 -1.86
N ASP A 244 -6.77 -19.11 -1.56
CA ASP A 244 -7.01 -20.28 -0.76
C ASP A 244 -6.86 -21.57 -1.62
N LYS A 245 -7.06 -22.72 -0.97
CA LYS A 245 -6.92 -24.01 -1.64
C LYS A 245 -7.88 -24.14 -2.83
N GLU A 246 -9.15 -23.74 -2.66
CA GLU A 246 -10.16 -23.87 -3.72
C GLU A 246 -9.82 -22.98 -4.92
N GLY A 247 -9.38 -21.73 -4.67
CA GLY A 247 -8.98 -20.80 -5.72
C GLY A 247 -7.83 -21.34 -6.60
N TYR A 248 -6.85 -22.01 -5.98
CA TYR A 248 -5.76 -22.67 -6.72
C TYR A 248 -6.24 -23.92 -7.46
N GLU A 249 -7.05 -24.78 -6.85
CA GLU A 249 -7.58 -25.99 -7.50
C GLU A 249 -8.50 -25.68 -8.69
N GLU A 250 -9.23 -24.57 -8.64
CA GLU A 250 -10.05 -24.08 -9.75
C GLU A 250 -9.24 -23.32 -10.82
N GLY A 251 -7.94 -23.16 -10.63
CA GLY A 251 -7.05 -22.49 -11.60
C GLY A 251 -7.25 -20.98 -11.70
N LEU A 252 -7.82 -20.30 -10.71
CA LEU A 252 -8.09 -18.86 -10.77
C LEU A 252 -6.82 -18.02 -10.92
N HIS A 253 -5.68 -18.51 -10.43
CA HIS A 253 -4.37 -17.88 -10.60
C HIS A 253 -3.92 -17.82 -12.07
N LEU A 254 -4.44 -18.73 -12.93
CA LEU A 254 -4.14 -18.73 -14.36
C LEU A 254 -4.88 -17.64 -15.14
N ASN A 255 -5.93 -17.06 -14.55
CA ASN A 255 -6.73 -16.01 -15.18
C ASN A 255 -6.27 -14.58 -14.81
N LEU A 256 -5.20 -14.44 -14.03
CA LEU A 256 -4.68 -13.12 -13.65
C LEU A 256 -4.03 -12.43 -14.84
N PHE A 257 -4.11 -11.10 -14.87
CA PHE A 257 -3.56 -10.24 -15.93
C PHE A 257 -4.10 -10.63 -17.31
N ASP A 258 -3.24 -11.05 -18.23
CA ASP A 258 -3.61 -11.49 -19.59
C ASP A 258 -3.74 -13.02 -19.70
N GLY A 259 -3.66 -13.72 -18.56
CA GLY A 259 -3.72 -15.18 -18.45
C GLY A 259 -2.34 -15.86 -18.52
N PHE A 260 -2.30 -17.07 -17.95
CA PHE A 260 -1.11 -17.93 -17.92
C PHE A 260 -1.46 -19.30 -18.48
N GLU A 261 -0.52 -19.90 -19.21
CA GLU A 261 -0.69 -21.21 -19.84
C GLU A 261 -0.80 -22.33 -18.79
N ASP A 262 0.02 -22.22 -17.74
CA ASP A 262 0.09 -23.18 -16.65
C ASP A 262 0.61 -22.55 -15.33
N THR A 263 0.63 -23.33 -14.27
CA THR A 263 1.11 -22.88 -12.96
C THR A 263 2.59 -22.48 -12.99
N GLU A 264 3.44 -23.12 -13.79
CA GLU A 264 4.87 -22.76 -13.84
C GLU A 264 5.07 -21.40 -14.54
N SER A 265 4.33 -21.10 -15.58
CA SER A 265 4.34 -19.77 -16.23
C SER A 265 3.87 -18.68 -15.29
N TYR A 266 2.83 -18.92 -14.48
CA TYR A 266 2.40 -18.02 -13.42
C TYR A 266 3.50 -17.82 -12.36
N LEU A 267 4.10 -18.90 -11.87
CA LEU A 267 5.18 -18.83 -10.88
C LEU A 267 6.42 -18.11 -11.43
N ASN A 268 6.77 -18.30 -12.71
CA ASN A 268 7.87 -17.58 -13.35
C ASN A 268 7.59 -16.08 -13.48
N PHE A 269 6.34 -15.69 -13.70
CA PHE A 269 5.91 -14.29 -13.65
C PHE A 269 6.10 -13.71 -12.23
N MET A 270 5.65 -14.43 -11.20
CA MET A 270 5.80 -13.99 -9.80
C MET A 270 7.28 -13.93 -9.38
N ASP A 271 8.10 -14.90 -9.81
CA ASP A 271 9.55 -14.91 -9.58
C ASP A 271 10.22 -13.68 -10.23
N SER A 272 9.79 -13.31 -11.44
CA SER A 272 10.28 -12.12 -12.14
C SER A 272 9.84 -10.83 -11.43
N PHE A 273 8.59 -10.78 -10.97
CA PHE A 273 8.04 -9.64 -10.23
C PHE A 273 8.82 -9.39 -8.94
N PHE A 274 8.91 -10.37 -8.04
CA PHE A 274 9.65 -10.22 -6.77
C PHE A 274 11.16 -10.12 -6.99
N GLY A 275 11.71 -10.78 -8.02
CA GLY A 275 13.11 -10.68 -8.41
C GLY A 275 13.54 -9.30 -8.90
N SER A 276 12.59 -8.43 -9.26
CA SER A 276 12.84 -7.06 -9.68
C SER A 276 12.91 -6.06 -8.51
N ILE A 277 12.51 -6.48 -7.32
CA ILE A 277 12.51 -5.64 -6.11
C ILE A 277 13.79 -5.91 -5.32
N ASP A 278 14.36 -4.86 -4.75
CA ASP A 278 15.53 -5.00 -3.87
C ASP A 278 15.17 -5.85 -2.64
N ALA A 279 16.06 -6.77 -2.27
CA ALA A 279 15.80 -7.72 -1.18
C ALA A 279 15.64 -7.02 0.18
N ASN A 280 16.44 -5.98 0.46
CA ASN A 280 16.32 -5.22 1.71
C ASN A 280 15.04 -4.36 1.72
N ASP A 281 14.59 -3.87 0.57
CA ASP A 281 13.31 -3.16 0.46
C ASP A 281 12.14 -4.10 0.81
N LEU A 282 12.13 -5.33 0.25
CA LEU A 282 11.13 -6.35 0.61
C LEU A 282 11.16 -6.65 2.11
N LEU A 283 12.33 -6.88 2.68
CA LEU A 283 12.48 -7.17 4.11
C LEU A 283 12.06 -6.00 4.98
N GLY A 284 12.35 -4.77 4.58
CA GLY A 284 11.90 -3.55 5.27
C GLY A 284 10.38 -3.45 5.32
N MET A 285 9.69 -3.69 4.20
CA MET A 285 8.22 -3.73 4.17
C MET A 285 7.64 -4.87 5.01
N LEU A 286 8.26 -6.08 4.95
CA LEU A 286 7.82 -7.21 5.79
C LEU A 286 7.97 -6.92 7.28
N ASN A 287 9.06 -6.26 7.70
CA ASN A 287 9.25 -5.82 9.07
C ASN A 287 8.14 -4.85 9.51
N THR A 288 7.82 -3.84 8.67
CA THR A 288 6.70 -2.93 8.92
C THR A 288 5.39 -3.70 9.09
N TRP A 289 5.12 -4.67 8.22
CA TRP A 289 3.92 -5.51 8.30
C TRP A 289 3.86 -6.35 9.58
N GLN A 290 4.95 -7.04 9.92
CA GLN A 290 5.03 -7.85 11.15
C GLN A 290 4.82 -7.02 12.42
N MET A 291 5.28 -5.77 12.44
CA MET A 291 5.09 -4.84 13.57
C MET A 291 3.69 -4.21 13.62
N GLY A 292 2.84 -4.45 12.62
CA GLY A 292 1.53 -3.84 12.48
C GLY A 292 0.62 -4.11 13.69
N ASP A 293 0.37 -3.07 14.47
CA ASP A 293 -0.58 -3.04 15.60
C ASP A 293 -0.93 -1.60 15.91
N ILE A 294 -2.17 -1.18 15.65
CA ILE A 294 -2.63 0.18 15.93
C ILE A 294 -2.56 0.56 17.42
N GLY A 295 -2.47 -0.42 18.31
CA GLY A 295 -2.28 -0.17 19.74
C GLY A 295 -0.87 0.29 20.09
N LYS A 296 0.14 0.00 19.24
CA LYS A 296 1.55 0.31 19.51
C LYS A 296 1.91 1.77 19.24
N HIS A 297 1.24 2.64 19.98
CA HIS A 297 1.49 4.08 20.01
C HIS A 297 1.32 4.58 21.44
N GLU A 298 2.07 5.62 21.85
CA GLU A 298 2.01 6.19 23.20
C GLU A 298 0.60 6.60 23.61
N LYS A 299 -0.18 7.20 22.69
CA LYS A 299 -1.59 7.58 22.89
C LYS A 299 -2.46 6.42 23.37
N PHE A 300 -2.12 5.18 23.01
CA PHE A 300 -2.92 3.99 23.30
C PHE A 300 -2.30 3.07 24.36
N ASN A 301 -1.08 3.34 24.81
CA ASN A 301 -0.38 2.53 25.81
C ASN A 301 -0.29 1.04 25.43
N ASN A 302 0.08 0.72 24.18
CA ASN A 302 0.14 -0.62 23.62
C ASN A 302 -1.19 -1.41 23.69
N ASN A 303 -2.33 -0.73 23.62
CA ASN A 303 -3.66 -1.33 23.72
C ASN A 303 -4.46 -1.19 22.43
N THR A 304 -4.54 -2.26 21.64
CA THR A 304 -5.25 -2.30 20.36
C THR A 304 -6.76 -2.00 20.52
N LYS A 305 -7.40 -2.47 21.61
CA LYS A 305 -8.83 -2.18 21.86
C LYS A 305 -9.08 -0.70 22.11
N LYS A 306 -8.17 -0.04 22.83
CA LYS A 306 -8.23 1.42 23.06
C LYS A 306 -8.05 2.18 21.75
N ALA A 307 -7.15 1.71 20.87
CA ALA A 307 -6.94 2.31 19.56
C ALA A 307 -8.14 2.12 18.63
N LEU A 308 -8.76 0.95 18.60
CA LEU A 308 -10.01 0.69 17.87
C LEU A 308 -11.14 1.63 18.34
N ALA A 309 -11.35 1.76 19.64
CA ALA A 309 -12.34 2.65 20.21
C ALA A 309 -12.10 4.13 19.90
N ASN A 310 -10.87 4.50 19.52
CA ASN A 310 -10.51 5.87 19.11
C ASN A 310 -10.77 6.15 17.62
N ILE A 311 -11.12 5.15 16.82
CA ILE A 311 -11.52 5.34 15.41
C ILE A 311 -12.96 5.85 15.39
N ASN A 312 -13.13 7.16 15.52
CA ASN A 312 -14.44 7.81 15.63
C ASN A 312 -15.07 8.16 14.27
N CYS A 313 -14.29 8.21 13.20
CA CYS A 313 -14.84 8.41 11.86
C CYS A 313 -15.63 7.19 11.38
N PRO A 314 -16.54 7.36 10.43
CA PRO A 314 -17.14 6.25 9.70
C PRO A 314 -16.07 5.30 9.14
N ALA A 315 -16.27 4.00 9.30
CA ALA A 315 -15.35 2.98 8.80
C ALA A 315 -16.11 1.89 8.03
N LEU A 316 -15.68 1.62 6.80
CA LEU A 316 -16.20 0.51 5.98
C LEU A 316 -15.10 -0.54 5.82
N VAL A 317 -15.18 -1.61 6.60
CA VAL A 317 -14.20 -2.70 6.59
C VAL A 317 -14.64 -3.78 5.60
N MET A 318 -13.82 -4.06 4.58
CA MET A 318 -14.18 -4.97 3.49
C MET A 318 -13.13 -6.09 3.33
N PRO A 319 -13.19 -7.16 4.16
CA PRO A 319 -12.33 -8.33 3.99
C PRO A 319 -12.83 -9.26 2.87
N SER A 320 -11.93 -10.06 2.30
CA SER A 320 -12.27 -11.19 1.45
C SER A 320 -12.62 -12.42 2.29
N SER A 321 -13.61 -13.20 1.83
CA SER A 321 -14.06 -14.42 2.54
C SER A 321 -13.03 -15.54 2.57
N THR A 322 -12.10 -15.55 1.61
CA THR A 322 -11.09 -16.62 1.40
C THR A 322 -9.64 -16.12 1.57
N ASP A 323 -9.45 -14.92 2.14
CA ASP A 323 -8.13 -14.35 2.39
C ASP A 323 -7.38 -15.15 3.47
N LEU A 324 -6.21 -15.71 3.11
CA LEU A 324 -5.35 -16.45 4.03
C LEU A 324 -4.47 -15.51 4.87
N SER A 325 -4.10 -14.35 4.34
CA SER A 325 -3.27 -13.38 5.05
C SER A 325 -4.07 -12.57 6.06
N PHE A 326 -5.30 -12.17 5.71
CA PHE A 326 -6.19 -11.38 6.53
C PHE A 326 -7.61 -11.97 6.58
N PRO A 327 -7.78 -13.13 7.23
CA PRO A 327 -9.07 -13.81 7.28
C PRO A 327 -10.18 -12.91 7.82
N ALA A 328 -11.34 -12.88 7.15
CA ALA A 328 -12.47 -12.02 7.49
C ALA A 328 -12.95 -12.14 8.95
N ARG A 329 -12.78 -13.34 9.57
CA ARG A 329 -13.11 -13.57 10.99
C ARG A 329 -12.35 -12.63 11.94
N ASN A 330 -11.16 -12.15 11.55
CA ASN A 330 -10.35 -11.27 12.39
C ASN A 330 -10.93 -9.84 12.45
N ASN A 331 -11.64 -9.41 11.39
CA ASN A 331 -12.27 -8.09 11.36
C ASN A 331 -13.57 -8.01 12.18
N ILE A 332 -14.19 -9.14 12.52
CA ILE A 332 -15.43 -9.14 13.32
C ILE A 332 -15.24 -8.46 14.69
N PRO A 333 -14.25 -8.84 15.52
CA PRO A 333 -14.00 -8.12 16.78
C PRO A 333 -13.46 -6.71 16.58
N GLU A 334 -12.73 -6.43 15.48
CA GLU A 334 -12.23 -5.09 15.17
C GLU A 334 -13.40 -4.12 14.90
N VAL A 335 -14.35 -4.51 14.04
CA VAL A 335 -15.55 -3.71 13.75
C VAL A 335 -16.39 -3.49 15.01
N LYS A 336 -16.55 -4.51 15.86
CA LYS A 336 -17.24 -4.36 17.16
C LYS A 336 -16.54 -3.40 18.12
N GLY A 337 -15.23 -3.22 17.97
CA GLY A 337 -14.41 -2.32 18.79
C GLY A 337 -14.44 -0.86 18.33
N MET A 338 -14.96 -0.57 17.13
CA MET A 338 -15.04 0.78 16.56
C MET A 338 -16.46 1.35 16.69
N PRO A 339 -16.65 2.63 17.08
CA PRO A 339 -17.98 3.22 17.29
C PRO A 339 -18.86 3.27 16.04
N ASN A 340 -18.28 3.53 14.86
CA ASN A 340 -18.99 3.84 13.61
C ASN A 340 -18.53 2.95 12.44
N ALA A 341 -18.41 1.64 12.66
CA ALA A 341 -17.88 0.73 11.66
C ALA A 341 -18.94 -0.21 11.08
N GLU A 342 -18.84 -0.49 9.80
CA GLU A 342 -19.64 -1.46 9.05
C GLU A 342 -18.72 -2.51 8.43
N LEU A 343 -19.11 -3.79 8.51
CA LEU A 343 -18.41 -4.93 7.90
C LEU A 343 -19.15 -5.36 6.62
N LYS A 344 -18.45 -5.36 5.48
CA LYS A 344 -18.94 -5.86 4.18
C LYS A 344 -17.97 -6.89 3.62
N VAL A 345 -18.22 -8.15 3.86
CA VAL A 345 -17.37 -9.25 3.37
C VAL A 345 -17.53 -9.42 1.86
N ILE A 346 -16.41 -9.36 1.13
CA ILE A 346 -16.32 -9.71 -0.30
C ILE A 346 -16.41 -11.24 -0.38
N LYS A 347 -17.55 -11.76 -0.86
CA LYS A 347 -17.76 -13.21 -1.04
C LYS A 347 -17.13 -13.66 -2.35
N THR A 348 -15.94 -14.23 -2.28
CA THR A 348 -15.13 -14.54 -3.44
C THR A 348 -14.28 -15.78 -3.21
N LYS A 349 -13.70 -16.33 -4.29
CA LYS A 349 -12.64 -17.36 -4.30
C LYS A 349 -11.29 -16.77 -4.70
N HIS A 350 -11.19 -15.46 -4.96
CA HIS A 350 -9.95 -14.79 -5.38
C HIS A 350 -9.01 -14.45 -4.21
N GLY A 351 -9.23 -15.02 -3.03
CA GLY A 351 -8.34 -14.90 -1.88
C GLY A 351 -8.04 -13.46 -1.50
N HIS A 352 -6.76 -13.20 -1.27
CA HIS A 352 -6.27 -11.86 -0.93
C HIS A 352 -6.45 -10.84 -2.06
N LEU A 353 -6.34 -11.30 -3.33
CA LEU A 353 -6.34 -10.41 -4.50
C LEU A 353 -7.69 -9.75 -4.78
N ALA A 354 -8.78 -10.23 -4.18
CA ALA A 354 -10.10 -9.61 -4.29
C ALA A 354 -10.11 -8.12 -3.92
N GLY A 355 -9.31 -7.72 -2.92
CA GLY A 355 -9.19 -6.32 -2.50
C GLY A 355 -8.42 -5.41 -3.45
N GLY A 356 -7.78 -5.94 -4.49
CA GLY A 356 -6.96 -5.18 -5.44
C GLY A 356 -7.75 -4.29 -6.39
N MET A 357 -9.09 -4.36 -6.38
CA MET A 357 -10.01 -3.46 -7.10
C MET A 357 -9.80 -3.43 -8.63
N SER A 358 -9.26 -4.48 -9.22
CA SER A 358 -8.99 -4.57 -10.66
C SER A 358 -9.41 -5.92 -11.23
N THR A 359 -10.05 -5.91 -12.39
CA THR A 359 -10.42 -7.14 -13.11
C THR A 359 -9.23 -7.94 -13.65
N THR A 360 -8.03 -7.38 -13.58
CA THR A 360 -6.78 -8.10 -13.83
C THR A 360 -6.33 -8.98 -12.66
N LEU A 361 -6.92 -8.78 -11.47
CA LEU A 361 -6.55 -9.45 -10.22
C LEU A 361 -7.69 -10.28 -9.62
N THR A 362 -8.95 -9.94 -9.94
CA THR A 362 -10.13 -10.55 -9.36
C THR A 362 -11.30 -10.53 -10.34
N SER A 363 -12.44 -11.07 -9.94
CA SER A 363 -13.63 -11.11 -10.78
C SER A 363 -14.26 -9.71 -10.98
N GLN A 364 -15.04 -9.58 -12.04
CA GLN A 364 -15.83 -8.37 -12.30
C GLN A 364 -16.88 -8.15 -11.20
N GLU A 365 -17.41 -9.22 -10.64
CA GLU A 365 -18.38 -9.19 -9.54
C GLU A 365 -17.77 -8.61 -8.27
N ASP A 366 -16.53 -9.00 -7.92
CA ASP A 366 -15.79 -8.46 -6.77
C ASP A 366 -15.55 -6.97 -6.94
N VAL A 367 -15.08 -6.56 -8.11
CA VAL A 367 -14.85 -5.14 -8.45
C VAL A 367 -16.15 -4.35 -8.35
N ALA A 368 -17.25 -4.86 -8.91
CA ALA A 368 -18.55 -4.21 -8.86
C ALA A 368 -19.09 -4.09 -7.43
N PHE A 369 -18.90 -5.15 -6.61
CA PHE A 369 -19.28 -5.14 -5.20
C PHE A 369 -18.51 -4.07 -4.42
N ILE A 370 -17.19 -4.00 -4.59
CA ILE A 370 -16.35 -3.01 -3.91
C ILE A 370 -16.75 -1.59 -4.36
N ASP A 371 -16.84 -1.34 -5.66
CA ASP A 371 -17.22 -0.03 -6.21
C ASP A 371 -18.60 0.44 -5.72
N LYS A 372 -19.58 -0.47 -5.65
CA LYS A 372 -20.92 -0.17 -5.11
C LYS A 372 -20.82 0.31 -3.66
N ASN A 373 -20.16 -0.48 -2.81
CA ASN A 373 -20.06 -0.17 -1.39
C ASN A 373 -19.26 1.12 -1.12
N ILE A 374 -18.18 1.38 -1.88
CA ILE A 374 -17.44 2.66 -1.78
C ILE A 374 -18.34 3.84 -2.18
N ARG A 375 -19.14 3.73 -3.27
CA ARG A 375 -20.07 4.81 -3.66
C ARG A 375 -21.14 5.07 -2.60
N GLU A 376 -21.68 4.02 -2.00
CA GLU A 376 -22.66 4.14 -0.91
C GLU A 376 -22.03 4.79 0.32
N PHE A 377 -20.80 4.41 0.65
CA PHE A 377 -20.05 5.00 1.74
C PHE A 377 -19.74 6.48 1.50
N LEU A 378 -19.25 6.84 0.31
CA LEU A 378 -19.00 8.23 -0.07
C LEU A 378 -20.26 9.11 0.08
N LYS A 379 -21.44 8.61 -0.31
CA LYS A 379 -22.71 9.33 -0.12
C LYS A 379 -23.09 9.57 1.35
N LYS A 380 -22.59 8.75 2.27
CA LYS A 380 -22.86 8.89 3.72
C LYS A 380 -21.94 9.92 4.37
N ILE A 381 -20.77 10.17 3.79
CA ILE A 381 -19.73 11.03 4.38
C ILE A 381 -19.58 12.38 3.66
N THR A 382 -20.26 12.58 2.53
CA THR A 382 -20.40 13.85 1.81
C THR A 382 -21.75 14.50 2.13
#